data_913e9753b0fc369010615d06ec37ce40
#
_entry.id   913e9753b0fc369010615d06ec37ce40
#
_cell.length_a   1.000
_cell.length_b   1.000
_cell.length_c   1.000
_cell.angle_alpha   90.00
_cell.angle_beta   90.00
_cell.angle_gamma   90.00
#
_symmetry.space_group_name_H-M   'P 1'
#
loop_
_entity.id
_entity.type
_entity.pdbx_description
1 polymer ?
#
loop_
_entity_poly.entity_id
_entity_poly.type
_entity_poly.pdbx_seq_one_letter_code
_entity_poly.pdbx_strand_id
1 'polypeptide(L)'
;MMSPKIEKQTVFVVDDEKIIALTLELILIQKGFDARSFVDPLDALYAARIVAPDLLITDVVMPQMNGIELAIHFKVDCPNCRILLFSGQGATNDLIQNALAQGHAFELLAKPVHPDELMETIEQILHSSGSRA
;
A
#
# COMPACT_ATOMS: atom_id res chain seq x y z
N MET A 1 -11.03 -30.18 -18.09
CA MET A 1 -11.44 -28.92 -17.59
C MET A 1 -10.26 -28.21 -16.97
N MET A 2 -10.18 -26.97 -17.15
CA MET A 2 -9.11 -26.31 -16.57
C MET A 2 -9.56 -25.55 -15.37
N SER A 3 -8.73 -25.51 -14.36
CA SER A 3 -9.08 -24.75 -13.20
C SER A 3 -9.12 -23.27 -13.57
N PRO A 4 -9.88 -22.50 -12.85
CA PRO A 4 -9.91 -21.07 -13.08
C PRO A 4 -8.52 -20.51 -12.92
N LYS A 5 -8.19 -19.60 -13.79
CA LYS A 5 -6.94 -18.93 -13.66
C LYS A 5 -7.00 -18.00 -12.47
N ILE A 6 -6.06 -18.16 -11.58
CA ILE A 6 -5.98 -17.29 -10.42
C ILE A 6 -5.11 -16.11 -10.80
N GLU A 7 -5.74 -14.96 -10.90
CA GLU A 7 -5.01 -13.76 -11.24
C GLU A 7 -4.25 -13.26 -10.03
N LYS A 8 -3.03 -12.87 -10.26
CA LYS A 8 -2.23 -12.29 -9.20
C LYS A 8 -2.76 -10.91 -8.89
N GLN A 9 -2.84 -10.61 -7.61
CA GLN A 9 -3.22 -9.28 -7.20
C GLN A 9 -2.02 -8.36 -7.31
N THR A 10 -2.27 -7.15 -7.75
CA THR A 10 -1.22 -6.16 -8.00
C THR A 10 -1.03 -5.30 -6.77
N VAL A 11 0.20 -5.17 -6.34
CA VAL A 11 0.57 -4.39 -5.16
C VAL A 11 1.62 -3.37 -5.55
N PHE A 12 1.37 -2.10 -5.23
CA PHE A 12 2.37 -1.06 -5.39
C PHE A 12 2.96 -0.76 -4.02
N VAL A 13 4.28 -0.68 -3.96
CA VAL A 13 5.01 -0.33 -2.74
C VAL A 13 5.73 0.98 -2.98
N VAL A 14 5.50 1.96 -2.14
CA VAL A 14 6.14 3.27 -2.27
C VAL A 14 6.92 3.57 -0.99
N ASP A 15 8.22 3.75 -1.14
CA ASP A 15 9.10 4.08 -0.02
C ASP A 15 10.31 4.78 -0.60
N ASP A 16 10.67 5.95 -0.07
CA ASP A 16 11.79 6.70 -0.60
C ASP A 16 13.13 6.03 -0.34
N GLU A 17 13.17 5.06 0.55
CA GLU A 17 14.37 4.25 0.75
C GLU A 17 14.32 3.06 -0.19
N LYS A 18 15.19 3.11 -1.21
CA LYS A 18 15.14 2.14 -2.29
C LYS A 18 15.30 0.71 -1.81
N ILE A 19 16.17 0.49 -0.82
CA ILE A 19 16.41 -0.86 -0.33
C ILE A 19 15.16 -1.42 0.32
N ILE A 20 14.43 -0.60 1.06
CA ILE A 20 13.20 -1.04 1.69
C ILE A 20 12.15 -1.35 0.63
N ALA A 21 12.00 -0.46 -0.34
CA ALA A 21 11.02 -0.66 -1.41
C ALA A 21 11.28 -1.96 -2.17
N LEU A 22 12.52 -2.19 -2.55
CA LEU A 22 12.88 -3.39 -3.30
C LEU A 22 12.73 -4.65 -2.47
N THR A 23 13.08 -4.58 -1.18
CA THR A 23 12.94 -5.75 -0.30
C THR A 23 11.49 -6.15 -0.19
N LEU A 24 10.61 -5.19 0.01
CA LEU A 24 9.18 -5.49 0.10
C LEU A 24 8.64 -6.03 -1.22
N GLU A 25 9.09 -5.46 -2.33
CA GLU A 25 8.68 -5.96 -3.64
C GLU A 25 9.06 -7.44 -3.79
N LEU A 26 10.28 -7.79 -3.44
CA LEU A 26 10.74 -9.16 -3.58
C LEU A 26 9.97 -10.12 -2.67
N ILE A 27 9.71 -9.70 -1.44
CA ILE A 27 8.94 -10.53 -0.52
C ILE A 27 7.55 -10.79 -1.10
N LEU A 28 6.91 -9.76 -1.62
CA LEU A 28 5.57 -9.89 -2.17
C LEU A 28 5.54 -10.77 -3.41
N ILE A 29 6.54 -10.62 -4.28
CA ILE A 29 6.62 -11.47 -5.46
C ILE A 29 6.76 -12.94 -5.04
N GLN A 30 7.58 -13.22 -4.04
CA GLN A 30 7.74 -14.58 -3.55
C GLN A 30 6.45 -15.15 -3.00
N LYS A 31 5.58 -14.29 -2.49
CA LYS A 31 4.30 -14.73 -1.94
C LYS A 31 3.19 -14.79 -2.97
N GLY A 32 3.50 -14.53 -4.23
CA GLY A 32 2.53 -14.72 -5.30
C GLY A 32 1.84 -13.46 -5.79
N PHE A 33 2.27 -12.29 -5.34
CA PHE A 33 1.69 -11.04 -5.80
C PHE A 33 2.46 -10.51 -7.01
N ASP A 34 1.78 -9.69 -7.80
CA ASP A 34 2.42 -8.92 -8.85
C ASP A 34 2.77 -7.58 -8.24
N ALA A 35 3.99 -7.47 -7.73
CA ALA A 35 4.40 -6.32 -6.94
C ALA A 35 5.36 -5.44 -7.71
N ARG A 36 5.20 -4.14 -7.56
CA ARG A 36 6.11 -3.14 -8.11
C ARG A 36 6.43 -2.11 -7.05
N SER A 37 7.69 -1.69 -7.01
CA SER A 37 8.12 -0.71 -6.02
C SER A 37 8.48 0.61 -6.71
N PHE A 38 8.29 1.69 -5.97
CA PHE A 38 8.55 3.05 -6.44
C PHE A 38 9.21 3.81 -5.30
N VAL A 39 10.23 4.60 -5.65
CA VAL A 39 10.85 5.50 -4.67
C VAL A 39 10.28 6.90 -4.76
N ASP A 40 9.60 7.20 -5.85
CA ASP A 40 8.98 8.50 -6.08
C ASP A 40 7.46 8.30 -6.13
N PRO A 41 6.71 8.94 -5.24
CA PRO A 41 5.25 8.77 -5.25
C PRO A 41 4.58 9.21 -6.56
N LEU A 42 5.16 10.15 -7.28
CA LEU A 42 4.58 10.55 -8.55
C LEU A 42 4.67 9.44 -9.58
N ASP A 43 5.76 8.66 -9.56
CA ASP A 43 5.88 7.52 -10.47
C ASP A 43 4.79 6.49 -10.19
N ALA A 44 4.46 6.30 -8.93
CA ALA A 44 3.37 5.37 -8.57
C ALA A 44 2.03 5.88 -9.09
N LEU A 45 1.79 7.17 -8.99
CA LEU A 45 0.55 7.74 -9.50
C LEU A 45 0.43 7.57 -11.01
N TYR A 46 1.51 7.81 -11.73
CA TYR A 46 1.48 7.60 -13.19
C TYR A 46 1.25 6.15 -13.54
N ALA A 47 1.92 5.24 -12.84
CA ALA A 47 1.74 3.82 -13.11
C ALA A 47 0.31 3.38 -12.83
N ALA A 48 -0.30 3.92 -11.80
CA ALA A 48 -1.67 3.56 -11.44
C ALA A 48 -2.70 3.97 -12.50
N ARG A 49 -2.38 4.99 -13.28
CA ARG A 49 -3.28 5.40 -14.36
C ARG A 49 -3.30 4.39 -15.48
N ILE A 50 -2.23 3.61 -15.61
CA ILE A 50 -2.16 2.58 -16.64
C ILE A 50 -2.78 1.29 -16.14
N VAL A 51 -2.37 0.84 -14.96
CA VAL A 51 -2.95 -0.34 -14.33
C VAL A 51 -3.09 -0.03 -12.84
N ALA A 52 -4.33 0.07 -12.38
CA ALA A 52 -4.60 0.37 -10.98
C ALA A 52 -4.25 -0.84 -10.12
N PRO A 53 -3.52 -0.65 -9.02
CA PRO A 53 -3.22 -1.77 -8.14
C PRO A 53 -4.40 -2.13 -7.27
N ASP A 54 -4.38 -3.35 -6.75
CA ASP A 54 -5.36 -3.78 -5.77
C ASP A 54 -5.03 -3.26 -4.39
N LEU A 55 -3.74 -3.03 -4.14
CA LEU A 55 -3.26 -2.57 -2.84
C LEU A 55 -2.10 -1.61 -3.04
N LEU A 56 -2.13 -0.52 -2.30
CA LEU A 56 -1.02 0.42 -2.19
C LEU A 56 -0.44 0.31 -0.79
N ILE A 57 0.85 0.05 -0.70
CA ILE A 57 1.59 0.08 0.56
C ILE A 57 2.54 1.26 0.46
N THR A 58 2.44 2.21 1.38
CA THR A 58 3.31 3.37 1.32
C THR A 58 3.79 3.80 2.69
N ASP A 59 5.05 4.24 2.72
CA ASP A 59 5.58 4.92 3.89
C ASP A 59 4.83 6.23 4.08
N VAL A 60 4.67 6.66 5.31
CA VAL A 60 3.97 7.92 5.59
C VAL A 60 4.90 9.11 5.35
N VAL A 61 6.13 9.02 5.82
CA VAL A 61 7.05 10.17 5.75
C VAL A 61 7.96 10.03 4.55
N MET A 62 7.74 10.88 3.55
CA MET A 62 8.55 10.93 2.34
C MET A 62 8.78 12.39 1.96
N PRO A 63 9.89 12.69 1.25
CA PRO A 63 10.28 14.09 1.05
C PRO A 63 9.31 14.95 0.26
N GLN A 64 8.75 14.44 -0.83
CA GLN A 64 7.99 15.28 -1.74
C GLN A 64 6.51 15.29 -1.46
N MET A 65 5.99 14.14 -1.15
CA MET A 65 4.57 13.95 -0.87
C MET A 65 4.49 12.88 0.19
N ASN A 66 3.80 13.13 1.29
CA ASN A 66 3.72 12.09 2.30
C ASN A 66 2.75 10.99 1.86
N GLY A 67 2.83 9.86 2.56
CA GLY A 67 2.03 8.69 2.18
C GLY A 67 0.55 8.89 2.32
N ILE A 68 0.12 9.76 3.23
CA ILE A 68 -1.30 10.04 3.40
C ILE A 68 -1.82 10.82 2.21
N GLU A 69 -1.06 11.81 1.75
CA GLU A 69 -1.44 12.54 0.56
C GLU A 69 -1.52 11.62 -0.65
N LEU A 70 -0.54 10.73 -0.77
CA LEU A 70 -0.53 9.76 -1.85
C LEU A 70 -1.75 8.85 -1.78
N ALA A 71 -2.08 8.37 -0.58
CA ALA A 71 -3.24 7.51 -0.39
C ALA A 71 -4.54 8.20 -0.79
N ILE A 72 -4.67 9.47 -0.45
CA ILE A 72 -5.86 10.22 -0.82
C ILE A 72 -5.98 10.34 -2.34
N HIS A 73 -4.86 10.61 -3.02
CA HIS A 73 -4.87 10.63 -4.48
C HIS A 73 -5.28 9.28 -5.06
N PHE A 74 -4.76 8.20 -4.48
CA PHE A 74 -5.13 6.87 -4.96
C PHE A 74 -6.60 6.57 -4.74
N LYS A 75 -7.17 7.06 -3.64
CA LYS A 75 -8.59 6.82 -3.41
C LYS A 75 -9.47 7.53 -4.43
N VAL A 76 -9.02 8.68 -4.91
CA VAL A 76 -9.75 9.39 -5.94
C VAL A 76 -9.59 8.71 -7.29
N ASP A 77 -8.35 8.38 -7.66
CA ASP A 77 -8.05 7.84 -8.98
C ASP A 77 -8.37 6.35 -9.09
N CYS A 78 -8.24 5.61 -7.99
CA CYS A 78 -8.42 4.16 -7.97
C CYS A 78 -9.29 3.80 -6.78
N PRO A 79 -10.61 4.03 -6.86
CA PRO A 79 -11.48 3.87 -5.68
C PRO A 79 -11.48 2.48 -5.09
N ASN A 80 -11.16 1.46 -5.88
CA ASN A 80 -11.16 0.09 -5.39
C ASN A 80 -9.82 -0.34 -4.80
N CYS A 81 -8.82 0.51 -4.87
CA CYS A 81 -7.51 0.20 -4.33
C CYS A 81 -7.54 0.27 -2.81
N ARG A 82 -7.00 -0.74 -2.16
CA ARG A 82 -6.86 -0.75 -0.71
C ARG A 82 -5.57 -0.06 -0.34
N ILE A 83 -5.51 0.46 0.88
CA ILE A 83 -4.36 1.26 1.32
C ILE A 83 -3.81 0.68 2.62
N LEU A 84 -2.50 0.51 2.68
CA LEU A 84 -1.79 0.15 3.90
C LEU A 84 -0.66 1.14 4.09
N LEU A 85 -0.64 1.81 5.23
CA LEU A 85 0.40 2.78 5.54
C LEU A 85 1.44 2.17 6.47
N PHE A 86 2.71 2.39 6.17
CA PHE A 86 3.79 2.04 7.07
C PHE A 86 4.14 3.26 7.88
N SER A 87 4.03 3.14 9.20
CA SER A 87 4.23 4.26 10.08
C SER A 87 5.50 4.06 10.89
N GLY A 88 6.43 4.99 10.78
CA GLY A 88 7.60 5.00 11.65
C GLY A 88 7.16 5.43 13.04
N GLN A 89 7.96 6.24 13.70
CA GLN A 89 7.61 6.61 15.03
C GLN A 89 7.19 8.03 15.11
N GLY A 90 6.42 8.34 16.10
CA GLY A 90 6.19 9.66 16.61
C GLY A 90 5.73 10.70 15.61
N ALA A 91 6.59 11.08 14.71
CA ALA A 91 6.33 12.20 13.80
C ALA A 91 5.14 11.99 12.89
N THR A 92 4.69 10.76 12.74
CA THR A 92 3.57 10.46 11.84
C THR A 92 2.22 10.60 12.52
N ASN A 93 2.19 10.67 13.85
CA ASN A 93 0.93 10.68 14.57
C ASN A 93 0.06 11.87 14.19
N ASP A 94 0.67 13.05 14.07
CA ASP A 94 -0.11 14.24 13.72
C ASP A 94 -0.72 14.12 12.34
N LEU A 95 0.04 13.57 11.40
CA LEU A 95 -0.48 13.38 10.04
C LEU A 95 -1.66 12.43 10.03
N ILE A 96 -1.57 11.37 10.79
CA ILE A 96 -2.63 10.37 10.86
C ILE A 96 -3.87 10.96 11.53
N GLN A 97 -3.69 11.68 12.62
CA GLN A 97 -4.80 12.29 13.33
C GLN A 97 -5.50 13.33 12.47
N ASN A 98 -4.73 14.12 11.72
CA ASN A 98 -5.32 15.08 10.82
C ASN A 98 -6.14 14.40 9.73
N ALA A 99 -5.65 13.29 9.20
CA ALA A 99 -6.38 12.56 8.18
C ALA A 99 -7.69 12.01 8.74
N LEU A 100 -7.65 11.46 9.96
CA LEU A 100 -8.86 10.96 10.61
C LEU A 100 -9.88 12.06 10.82
N ALA A 101 -9.41 13.24 11.23
CA ALA A 101 -10.30 14.36 11.44
C ALA A 101 -11.01 14.80 10.16
N GLN A 102 -10.38 14.54 9.02
CA GLN A 102 -10.96 14.86 7.71
C GLN A 102 -11.73 13.70 7.11
N GLY A 103 -11.91 12.63 7.85
CA GLY A 103 -12.71 11.50 7.39
C GLY A 103 -11.93 10.40 6.68
N HIS A 104 -10.59 10.45 6.74
CA HIS A 104 -9.76 9.43 6.09
C HIS A 104 -9.22 8.46 7.12
N ALA A 105 -9.69 7.22 7.06
CA ALA A 105 -9.18 6.16 7.93
C ALA A 105 -8.42 5.16 7.08
N PHE A 106 -7.19 4.84 7.49
CA PHE A 106 -6.34 3.93 6.76
C PHE A 106 -5.83 2.84 7.68
N GLU A 107 -5.55 1.68 7.09
CA GLU A 107 -4.86 0.63 7.83
C GLU A 107 -3.41 1.01 8.03
N LEU A 108 -2.90 0.71 9.22
CA LEU A 108 -1.55 1.08 9.59
C LEU A 108 -0.75 -0.14 10.04
N LEU A 109 0.53 -0.14 9.71
CA LEU A 109 1.45 -1.15 10.18
C LEU A 109 2.71 -0.43 10.64
N ALA A 110 3.13 -0.69 11.87
CA ALA A 110 4.28 0.00 12.45
C ALA A 110 5.59 -0.60 11.96
N LYS A 111 6.57 0.25 11.72
CA LYS A 111 7.92 -0.22 11.41
C LYS A 111 8.66 -0.54 12.70
N PRO A 112 9.55 -1.50 12.71
CA PRO A 112 9.94 -2.38 11.61
C PRO A 112 8.89 -3.48 11.37
N VAL A 113 8.78 -3.92 10.13
CA VAL A 113 7.73 -4.85 9.75
C VAL A 113 8.34 -6.22 9.48
N HIS A 114 7.78 -7.23 10.12
CA HIS A 114 8.17 -8.59 9.85
C HIS A 114 7.38 -9.14 8.67
N PRO A 115 8.01 -9.95 7.81
CA PRO A 115 7.29 -10.49 6.64
C PRO A 115 6.00 -11.23 6.99
N ASP A 116 6.00 -11.98 8.08
CA ASP A 116 4.79 -12.72 8.47
C ASP A 116 3.66 -11.78 8.86
N GLU A 117 3.99 -10.73 9.61
CA GLU A 117 3.00 -9.74 10.02
C GLU A 117 2.47 -8.99 8.81
N LEU A 118 3.37 -8.65 7.89
CA LEU A 118 2.97 -7.97 6.67
C LEU A 118 1.99 -8.82 5.88
N MET A 119 2.29 -10.10 5.69
CA MET A 119 1.42 -10.97 4.91
C MET A 119 0.08 -11.15 5.57
N GLU A 120 0.07 -11.31 6.88
CA GLU A 120 -1.18 -11.44 7.61
C GLU A 120 -2.05 -10.21 7.45
N THR A 121 -1.44 -9.04 7.56
CA THR A 121 -2.16 -7.78 7.41
C THR A 121 -2.70 -7.62 6.00
N ILE A 122 -1.90 -7.94 5.00
CA ILE A 122 -2.32 -7.84 3.61
C ILE A 122 -3.51 -8.75 3.34
N GLU A 123 -3.46 -9.97 3.85
CA GLU A 123 -4.57 -10.89 3.64
C GLU A 123 -5.84 -10.42 4.30
N GLN A 124 -5.72 -9.84 5.49
CA GLN A 124 -6.89 -9.28 6.15
C GLN A 124 -7.49 -8.15 5.34
N ILE A 125 -6.65 -7.26 4.80
CA ILE A 125 -7.13 -6.13 4.02
C ILE A 125 -7.81 -6.60 2.75
N LEU A 126 -7.17 -7.48 2.01
CA LEU A 126 -7.69 -7.89 0.71
C LEU A 126 -8.93 -8.77 0.82
N HIS A 127 -9.00 -9.58 1.86
CA HIS A 127 -10.16 -10.48 2.00
C HIS A 127 -11.32 -9.83 2.69
N SER A 128 -11.07 -8.82 3.53
CA SER A 128 -12.17 -8.20 4.26
C SER A 128 -13.12 -7.45 3.33
N SER A 129 -12.63 -7.05 2.15
CA SER A 129 -13.50 -6.30 1.24
C SER A 129 -14.63 -7.15 0.72
N GLY A 130 -14.41 -8.44 0.58
CA GLY A 130 -15.44 -9.31 0.06
C GLY A 130 -16.59 -9.51 1.03
N SER A 131 -16.34 -9.31 2.31
CA SER A 131 -17.37 -9.51 3.32
C SER A 131 -18.23 -8.27 3.52
N ARG A 132 -17.88 -7.19 2.91
CA ARG A 132 -18.65 -5.95 3.06
C ARG A 132 -19.78 -5.98 2.10
N ALA A 133 -20.88 -6.28 2.56
CA ALA A 133 -22.02 -6.36 1.67
C ALA A 133 -22.51 -4.98 1.30
#